data_8c7dd39e302fd935ec221c411fc4d12d
#
_entry.id   8c7dd39e302fd935ec221c411fc4d12d
#
_cell.length_a   1.000
_cell.length_b   1.000
_cell.length_c   1.000
_cell.angle_alpha   90.00
_cell.angle_beta   90.00
_cell.angle_gamma   90.00
#
_symmetry.space_group_name_H-M   'P 1'
#
loop_
_entity.id
_entity.type
_entity.pdbx_description
1 polymer ?
#
loop_
_entity_poly.entity_id
_entity_poly.type
_entity_poly.pdbx_seq_one_letter_code
_entity_poly.pdbx_strand_id
1 'polypeptide(L)'
;MIFVTGDTHGNFLRFSMEHFPEQKQMGRNDYVIICGDFGGLWDDSAEERHWLDWLNDKPFTTLWVDGNHENYDMLKNIPVEDWHGGKAQRIRPNILHLMRGQLYEIEGYTFFTMGGARSHDIGDGVLDPQAPDFNVRYRRLKARKASFRVLGRSWWPEEMPSDEEYQAALKTLERVNWDVDYVVTHCGPTSVVKQLDSRYGSDPLTDFLERVRKKIRCHYWLFGHYHDNQIIDDQYVLLWEQIVQVL
;
A
#
# COMPACT_ATOMS: atom_id res chain seq x y z
N MET A 1 9.73 14.53 11.53
CA MET A 1 8.26 14.22 11.68
C MET A 1 7.87 13.14 10.70
N ILE A 2 7.01 12.21 11.11
CA ILE A 2 6.46 11.18 10.23
C ILE A 2 4.94 11.18 10.36
N PHE A 3 4.26 11.34 9.22
CA PHE A 3 2.81 11.24 9.09
C PHE A 3 2.43 10.01 8.28
N VAL A 4 1.26 9.44 8.54
CA VAL A 4 0.76 8.27 7.83
C VAL A 4 -0.69 8.49 7.39
N THR A 5 -1.07 7.99 6.22
CA THR A 5 -2.42 8.04 5.67
C THR A 5 -2.74 6.74 4.92
N GLY A 6 -4.00 6.51 4.63
CA GLY A 6 -4.44 5.38 3.81
C GLY A 6 -4.47 5.69 2.31
N ASP A 7 -5.24 4.90 1.61
CA ASP A 7 -5.41 4.82 0.18
C ASP A 7 -5.61 6.19 -0.49
N THR A 8 -4.78 6.50 -1.49
CA THR A 8 -4.90 7.76 -2.25
C THR A 8 -5.58 7.60 -3.60
N HIS A 9 -5.46 6.44 -4.24
CA HIS A 9 -6.02 6.17 -5.57
C HIS A 9 -5.73 7.28 -6.58
N GLY A 10 -4.53 7.88 -6.54
CA GLY A 10 -4.14 8.99 -7.40
C GLY A 10 -4.75 10.34 -7.04
N ASN A 11 -5.58 10.43 -5.99
CA ASN A 11 -6.10 11.69 -5.49
C ASN A 11 -5.24 12.22 -4.34
N PHE A 12 -4.33 13.12 -4.66
CA PHE A 12 -3.39 13.70 -3.71
C PHE A 12 -3.86 15.03 -3.08
N LEU A 13 -5.09 15.48 -3.33
CA LEU A 13 -5.60 16.76 -2.81
C LEU A 13 -5.57 16.86 -1.29
N ARG A 14 -5.62 15.72 -0.57
CA ARG A 14 -5.43 15.69 0.90
C ARG A 14 -4.09 16.30 1.34
N PHE A 15 -3.08 16.34 0.47
CA PHE A 15 -1.78 16.98 0.72
C PHE A 15 -1.73 18.44 0.26
N SER A 16 -2.87 19.09 -0.01
CA SER A 16 -2.92 20.52 -0.20
C SER A 16 -2.63 21.27 1.10
N MET A 17 -2.22 22.53 1.01
CA MET A 17 -1.97 23.37 2.19
C MET A 17 -3.24 23.63 3.02
N GLU A 18 -4.41 23.47 2.41
CA GLU A 18 -5.70 23.60 3.09
C GLU A 18 -6.02 22.40 3.94
N HIS A 19 -5.74 21.17 3.45
CA HIS A 19 -6.10 19.94 4.14
C HIS A 19 -4.97 19.39 5.03
N PHE A 20 -3.73 19.78 4.76
CA PHE A 20 -2.55 19.36 5.51
C PHE A 20 -1.63 20.57 5.79
N PRO A 21 -2.04 21.50 6.66
CA PRO A 21 -1.27 22.71 6.97
C PRO A 21 0.02 22.45 7.75
N GLU A 22 0.15 21.29 8.43
CA GLU A 22 1.34 20.86 9.17
C GLU A 22 2.58 20.81 8.29
N GLN A 23 2.41 20.56 6.98
CA GLN A 23 3.50 20.54 6.01
C GLN A 23 4.28 21.87 5.95
N LYS A 24 3.76 22.98 6.48
CA LYS A 24 4.50 24.26 6.58
C LYS A 24 5.75 24.17 7.46
N GLN A 25 5.77 23.19 8.37
CA GLN A 25 6.89 22.98 9.29
C GLN A 25 7.76 21.80 8.86
N MET A 26 7.41 21.12 7.76
CA MET A 26 8.11 19.94 7.25
C MET A 26 9.23 20.31 6.28
N GLY A 27 10.22 19.44 6.19
CA GLY A 27 11.31 19.47 5.23
C GLY A 27 11.49 18.13 4.53
N ARG A 28 12.52 18.01 3.68
CA ARG A 28 12.76 16.81 2.88
C ARG A 28 13.11 15.56 3.71
N ASN A 29 13.51 15.73 4.95
CA ASN A 29 13.75 14.65 5.90
C ASN A 29 12.52 14.33 6.77
N ASP A 30 11.39 14.98 6.52
CA ASP A 30 10.12 14.61 7.09
C ASP A 30 9.33 13.79 6.07
N TYR A 31 8.51 12.86 6.54
CA TYR A 31 7.92 11.82 5.69
C TYR A 31 6.41 11.76 5.82
N VAL A 32 5.76 11.45 4.69
CA VAL A 32 4.36 11.02 4.67
C VAL A 32 4.32 9.63 4.08
N ILE A 33 3.82 8.65 4.84
CA ILE A 33 3.70 7.24 4.42
C ILE A 33 2.26 6.97 4.00
N ILE A 34 2.06 6.40 2.81
CA ILE A 34 0.76 5.98 2.29
C ILE A 34 0.65 4.46 2.43
N CYS A 35 -0.40 3.98 3.10
CA CYS A 35 -0.63 2.55 3.37
C CYS A 35 -1.25 1.79 2.18
N GLY A 36 -0.70 1.98 0.98
CA GLY A 36 -1.11 1.28 -0.24
C GLY A 36 -2.12 2.02 -1.10
N ASP A 37 -2.47 1.43 -2.23
CA ASP A 37 -3.35 2.00 -3.25
C ASP A 37 -2.96 3.46 -3.58
N PHE A 38 -1.66 3.61 -3.91
CA PHE A 38 -1.08 4.91 -4.24
C PHE A 38 -1.75 5.50 -5.47
N GLY A 39 -1.91 4.71 -6.54
CA GLY A 39 -2.60 5.08 -7.77
C GLY A 39 -1.95 6.21 -8.57
N GLY A 40 -0.72 6.60 -8.23
CA GLY A 40 0.02 7.65 -8.94
C GLY A 40 1.02 7.10 -9.97
N LEU A 41 1.01 5.79 -10.19
CA LEU A 41 1.81 5.12 -11.22
C LEU A 41 0.89 4.15 -11.97
N TRP A 42 0.16 4.64 -13.00
CA TRP A 42 -0.91 3.87 -13.61
C TRP A 42 -0.83 3.78 -15.14
N ASP A 43 -0.75 4.89 -15.86
CA ASP A 43 -0.85 4.92 -17.32
C ASP A 43 0.14 5.88 -18.01
N ASP A 44 1.03 6.52 -17.26
CA ASP A 44 1.97 7.55 -17.69
C ASP A 44 1.31 8.71 -18.48
N SER A 45 0.04 9.01 -18.14
CA SER A 45 -0.68 10.14 -18.76
C SER A 45 -0.08 11.48 -18.34
N ALA A 46 -0.44 12.54 -19.09
CA ALA A 46 -0.04 13.90 -18.73
C ALA A 46 -0.63 14.32 -17.37
N GLU A 47 -1.82 13.83 -17.02
CA GLU A 47 -2.47 14.08 -15.74
C GLU A 47 -1.72 13.39 -14.60
N GLU A 48 -1.36 12.12 -14.76
CA GLU A 48 -0.57 11.37 -13.79
C GLU A 48 0.79 12.05 -13.55
N ARG A 49 1.52 12.39 -14.61
CA ARG A 49 2.80 13.13 -14.50
C ARG A 49 2.64 14.45 -13.76
N HIS A 50 1.59 15.22 -14.05
CA HIS A 50 1.30 16.47 -13.35
C HIS A 50 1.11 16.24 -11.83
N TRP A 51 0.32 15.24 -11.44
CA TRP A 51 0.08 14.93 -10.03
C TRP A 51 1.32 14.38 -9.32
N LEU A 52 2.12 13.56 -9.99
CA LEU A 52 3.39 13.10 -9.45
C LEU A 52 4.38 14.26 -9.25
N ASP A 53 4.48 15.17 -10.19
CA ASP A 53 5.35 16.35 -10.09
C ASP A 53 4.85 17.28 -8.98
N TRP A 54 3.53 17.49 -8.87
CA TRP A 54 2.91 18.26 -7.80
C TRP A 54 3.18 17.65 -6.40
N LEU A 55 3.11 16.34 -6.27
CA LEU A 55 3.42 15.63 -5.03
C LEU A 55 4.91 15.68 -4.72
N ASN A 56 5.77 15.54 -5.74
CA ASN A 56 7.22 15.64 -5.60
C ASN A 56 7.67 17.02 -5.11
N ASP A 57 6.92 18.07 -5.44
CA ASP A 57 7.22 19.44 -5.03
C ASP A 57 6.80 19.76 -3.59
N LYS A 58 6.13 18.85 -2.90
CA LYS A 58 5.80 19.02 -1.49
C LYS A 58 7.06 19.15 -0.63
N PRO A 59 7.01 19.82 0.53
CA PRO A 59 8.20 20.00 1.37
C PRO A 59 8.74 18.70 1.98
N PHE A 60 7.90 17.66 2.09
CA PHE A 60 8.22 16.34 2.65
C PHE A 60 8.59 15.32 1.57
N THR A 61 9.08 14.16 1.99
CA THR A 61 9.26 12.97 1.14
C THR A 61 8.06 12.04 1.31
N THR A 62 7.47 11.61 0.20
CA THR A 62 6.37 10.65 0.16
C THR A 62 6.92 9.23 0.07
N LEU A 63 6.52 8.39 1.00
CA LEU A 63 6.78 6.95 1.01
C LEU A 63 5.45 6.21 0.84
N TRP A 64 5.44 5.05 0.20
CA TRP A 64 4.23 4.26 0.07
C TRP A 64 4.54 2.77 -0.05
N VAL A 65 3.65 1.93 0.43
CA VAL A 65 3.65 0.49 0.14
C VAL A 65 2.64 0.21 -0.96
N ASP A 66 2.82 -0.86 -1.72
CA ASP A 66 1.86 -1.22 -2.76
C ASP A 66 0.56 -1.78 -2.17
N GLY A 67 -0.56 -1.55 -2.89
CA GLY A 67 -1.88 -2.10 -2.61
C GLY A 67 -2.35 -3.05 -3.70
N ASN A 68 -3.66 -3.27 -3.82
CA ASN A 68 -4.22 -4.06 -4.92
C ASN A 68 -4.57 -3.21 -6.15
N HIS A 69 -4.62 -1.89 -6.00
CA HIS A 69 -4.86 -0.94 -7.10
C HIS A 69 -3.56 -0.29 -7.57
N GLU A 70 -2.59 -1.12 -8.00
CA GLU A 70 -1.34 -0.66 -8.60
C GLU A 70 -1.15 -1.22 -10.01
N ASN A 71 -0.48 -0.46 -10.88
CA ASN A 71 0.00 -0.99 -12.16
C ASN A 71 1.36 -1.68 -11.96
N TYR A 72 1.32 -2.96 -11.63
CA TYR A 72 2.54 -3.74 -11.38
C TYR A 72 3.43 -3.89 -12.63
N ASP A 73 2.87 -3.77 -13.85
CA ASP A 73 3.67 -3.75 -15.07
C ASP A 73 4.54 -2.49 -15.18
N MET A 74 4.06 -1.35 -14.69
CA MET A 74 4.88 -0.15 -14.59
C MET A 74 5.85 -0.23 -13.42
N LEU A 75 5.37 -0.65 -12.24
CA LEU A 75 6.16 -0.71 -11.02
C LEU A 75 7.40 -1.61 -11.17
N LYS A 76 7.28 -2.78 -11.78
CA LYS A 76 8.42 -3.69 -11.99
C LYS A 76 9.53 -3.13 -12.88
N ASN A 77 9.26 -2.11 -13.67
CA ASN A 77 10.25 -1.46 -14.52
C ASN A 77 11.05 -0.36 -13.80
N ILE A 78 10.64 0.03 -12.59
CA ILE A 78 11.37 1.03 -11.79
C ILE A 78 12.60 0.36 -11.14
N PRO A 79 13.81 0.92 -11.32
CA PRO A 79 15.01 0.36 -10.71
C PRO A 79 14.91 0.30 -9.19
N VAL A 80 15.42 -0.81 -8.64
CA VAL A 80 15.51 -1.01 -7.19
C VAL A 80 16.82 -0.39 -6.68
N GLU A 81 16.73 0.34 -5.58
CA GLU A 81 17.89 0.94 -4.90
C GLU A 81 17.89 0.56 -3.41
N ASP A 82 19.05 0.71 -2.76
CA ASP A 82 19.13 0.64 -1.29
C ASP A 82 18.72 1.98 -0.69
N TRP A 83 17.79 1.94 0.28
CA TRP A 83 17.32 3.12 0.98
C TRP A 83 17.01 2.81 2.44
N HIS A 84 17.66 3.53 3.37
CA HIS A 84 17.45 3.41 4.83
C HIS A 84 17.43 1.97 5.38
N GLY A 85 18.30 1.10 4.85
CA GLY A 85 18.47 -0.29 5.30
C GLY A 85 17.57 -1.31 4.58
N GLY A 86 16.61 -0.87 3.77
CA GLY A 86 15.74 -1.69 2.94
C GLY A 86 15.93 -1.43 1.44
N LYS A 87 15.13 -2.10 0.62
CA LYS A 87 15.05 -1.90 -0.84
C LYS A 87 13.84 -1.03 -1.18
N ALA A 88 14.05 -0.04 -2.04
CA ALA A 88 12.99 0.87 -2.49
C ALA A 88 13.06 1.11 -4.00
N GLN A 89 12.00 1.63 -4.57
CA GLN A 89 11.93 2.07 -5.97
C GLN A 89 11.59 3.55 -5.99
N ARG A 90 12.44 4.35 -6.64
CA ARG A 90 12.29 5.81 -6.70
C ARG A 90 11.48 6.23 -7.93
N ILE A 91 10.27 6.70 -7.71
CA ILE A 91 9.34 7.15 -8.77
C ILE A 91 9.66 8.59 -9.19
N ARG A 92 9.98 9.44 -8.20
CA ARG A 92 10.45 10.82 -8.32
C ARG A 92 11.50 11.07 -7.24
N PRO A 93 12.29 12.14 -7.30
CA PRO A 93 13.29 12.44 -6.26
C PRO A 93 12.79 12.32 -4.83
N ASN A 94 11.53 12.69 -4.57
CA ASN A 94 10.92 12.68 -3.23
C ASN A 94 9.69 11.77 -3.15
N ILE A 95 9.55 10.77 -4.02
CA ILE A 95 8.47 9.77 -3.99
C ILE A 95 9.10 8.39 -4.13
N LEU A 96 8.99 7.56 -3.09
CA LEU A 96 9.58 6.22 -3.03
C LEU A 96 8.54 5.17 -2.69
N HIS A 97 8.56 4.08 -3.45
CA HIS A 97 7.88 2.85 -3.12
C HIS A 97 8.75 2.02 -2.17
N LEU A 98 8.21 1.68 -1.01
CA LEU A 98 8.82 0.80 -0.02
C LEU A 98 8.44 -0.64 -0.34
N MET A 99 9.43 -1.47 -0.68
CA MET A 99 9.18 -2.82 -1.14
C MET A 99 8.71 -3.75 -0.02
N ARG A 100 8.11 -4.86 -0.39
CA ARG A 100 7.58 -5.88 0.53
C ARG A 100 8.68 -6.59 1.30
N GLY A 101 8.40 -6.93 2.56
CA GLY A 101 9.28 -7.71 3.41
C GLY A 101 10.58 -6.98 3.82
N GLN A 102 10.59 -5.66 3.74
CA GLN A 102 11.75 -4.84 4.08
C GLN A 102 11.63 -4.24 5.48
N LEU A 103 12.77 -3.83 6.02
CA LEU A 103 12.88 -3.06 7.25
C LEU A 103 13.65 -1.77 6.93
N TYR A 104 13.08 -0.64 7.33
CA TYR A 104 13.68 0.68 7.15
C TYR A 104 13.96 1.31 8.50
N GLU A 105 15.10 2.01 8.62
CA GLU A 105 15.42 2.84 9.77
C GLU A 105 15.21 4.31 9.38
N ILE A 106 14.16 4.94 9.90
CA ILE A 106 13.76 6.31 9.60
C ILE A 106 13.67 7.09 10.91
N GLU A 107 14.44 8.16 11.03
CA GLU A 107 14.49 9.01 12.25
C GLU A 107 14.76 8.21 13.54
N GLY A 108 15.54 7.12 13.45
CA GLY A 108 15.89 6.26 14.59
C GLY A 108 14.82 5.22 14.97
N TYR A 109 13.75 5.11 14.20
CA TYR A 109 12.69 4.11 14.37
C TYR A 109 12.69 3.12 13.22
N THR A 110 12.28 1.89 13.52
CA THR A 110 12.23 0.79 12.57
C THR A 110 10.82 0.59 12.02
N PHE A 111 10.70 0.55 10.69
CA PHE A 111 9.46 0.33 9.95
C PHE A 111 9.55 -0.95 9.13
N PHE A 112 8.75 -1.96 9.49
CA PHE A 112 8.59 -3.15 8.67
C PHE A 112 7.45 -2.96 7.68
N THR A 113 7.67 -3.28 6.41
CA THR A 113 6.67 -3.08 5.35
C THR A 113 6.26 -4.39 4.69
N MET A 114 4.96 -4.52 4.37
CA MET A 114 4.41 -5.63 3.60
C MET A 114 3.18 -5.16 2.82
N GLY A 115 3.38 -4.78 1.56
CA GLY A 115 2.31 -4.34 0.68
C GLY A 115 1.45 -5.47 0.14
N GLY A 116 0.48 -5.10 -0.71
CA GLY A 116 -0.47 -5.99 -1.35
C GLY A 116 -1.77 -6.16 -0.57
N ALA A 117 -2.81 -6.55 -1.30
CA ALA A 117 -4.08 -7.04 -0.77
C ALA A 117 -4.84 -7.78 -1.87
N ARG A 118 -5.76 -8.65 -1.49
CA ARG A 118 -6.66 -9.30 -2.42
C ARG A 118 -7.80 -8.35 -2.80
N SER A 119 -8.01 -8.14 -4.11
CA SER A 119 -9.14 -7.36 -4.61
C SER A 119 -10.48 -7.97 -4.21
N HIS A 120 -11.38 -7.14 -3.66
CA HIS A 120 -12.74 -7.55 -3.25
C HIS A 120 -13.77 -7.41 -4.39
N ASP A 121 -13.44 -6.65 -5.43
CA ASP A 121 -14.35 -6.29 -6.53
C ASP A 121 -14.15 -7.15 -7.80
N ILE A 122 -13.75 -8.39 -7.60
CA ILE A 122 -13.57 -9.41 -8.63
C ILE A 122 -14.55 -10.58 -8.51
N GLY A 123 -15.72 -10.35 -7.89
CA GLY A 123 -16.73 -11.38 -7.68
C GLY A 123 -17.24 -12.05 -8.95
N ASP A 124 -17.26 -11.31 -10.08
CA ASP A 124 -17.60 -11.83 -11.42
C ASP A 124 -16.35 -12.25 -12.23
N GLY A 125 -15.18 -12.24 -11.60
CA GLY A 125 -13.91 -12.75 -12.12
C GLY A 125 -13.01 -11.70 -12.75
N VAL A 126 -11.85 -12.18 -13.20
CA VAL A 126 -10.87 -11.43 -13.98
C VAL A 126 -10.92 -11.89 -15.43
N LEU A 127 -11.01 -10.95 -16.35
CA LEU A 127 -11.03 -11.22 -17.79
C LEU A 127 -9.62 -11.15 -18.37
N ASP A 128 -9.24 -12.20 -19.10
CA ASP A 128 -8.04 -12.16 -19.93
C ASP A 128 -8.35 -11.44 -21.26
N PRO A 129 -7.69 -10.30 -21.57
CA PRO A 129 -7.90 -9.58 -22.82
C PRO A 129 -7.48 -10.38 -24.07
N GLN A 130 -6.70 -11.45 -23.91
CA GLN A 130 -6.29 -12.33 -25.01
C GLN A 130 -7.27 -13.49 -25.23
N ALA A 131 -8.26 -13.69 -24.35
CA ALA A 131 -9.24 -14.75 -24.52
C ALA A 131 -10.14 -14.52 -25.75
N PRO A 132 -10.44 -15.54 -26.55
CA PRO A 132 -11.25 -15.40 -27.77
C PRO A 132 -12.62 -14.76 -27.54
N ASP A 133 -13.22 -14.97 -26.38
CA ASP A 133 -14.54 -14.47 -25.99
C ASP A 133 -14.49 -13.16 -25.18
N PHE A 134 -13.31 -12.56 -25.01
CA PHE A 134 -13.11 -11.35 -24.18
C PHE A 134 -14.13 -10.24 -24.46
N ASN A 135 -14.25 -9.83 -25.73
CA ASN A 135 -15.13 -8.71 -26.10
C ASN A 135 -16.61 -8.97 -25.77
N VAL A 136 -17.06 -10.22 -25.93
CA VAL A 136 -18.44 -10.63 -25.62
C VAL A 136 -18.68 -10.61 -24.11
N ARG A 137 -17.77 -11.22 -23.34
CA ARG A 137 -17.84 -11.25 -21.87
C ARG A 137 -17.74 -9.85 -21.30
N TYR A 138 -16.79 -9.03 -21.76
CA TYR A 138 -16.58 -7.66 -21.30
C TYR A 138 -17.85 -6.82 -21.46
N ARG A 139 -18.46 -6.81 -22.69
CA ARG A 139 -19.70 -6.06 -22.92
C ARG A 139 -20.84 -6.54 -22.04
N ARG A 140 -20.99 -7.86 -21.86
CA ARG A 140 -22.03 -8.45 -21.01
C ARG A 140 -21.88 -8.06 -19.55
N LEU A 141 -20.64 -8.17 -19.00
CA LEU A 141 -20.36 -7.81 -17.60
C LEU A 141 -20.52 -6.31 -17.37
N LYS A 142 -20.03 -5.49 -18.31
CA LYS A 142 -20.17 -4.02 -18.23
C LYS A 142 -21.64 -3.59 -18.27
N ALA A 143 -22.46 -4.21 -19.14
CA ALA A 143 -23.88 -3.86 -19.26
C ALA A 143 -24.68 -4.15 -17.97
N ARG A 144 -24.32 -5.19 -17.21
CA ARG A 144 -24.95 -5.51 -15.93
C ARG A 144 -24.28 -4.90 -14.71
N LYS A 145 -23.27 -4.01 -14.91
CA LYS A 145 -22.47 -3.39 -13.84
C LYS A 145 -21.86 -4.42 -12.88
N ALA A 146 -21.34 -5.51 -13.44
CA ALA A 146 -20.76 -6.61 -12.69
C ALA A 146 -19.44 -6.21 -12.04
N SER A 147 -19.08 -6.89 -10.93
CA SER A 147 -17.80 -6.72 -10.23
C SER A 147 -16.71 -7.56 -10.90
N PHE A 148 -16.05 -7.01 -11.92
CA PHE A 148 -14.99 -7.68 -12.64
C PHE A 148 -13.81 -6.75 -12.96
N ARG A 149 -12.64 -7.32 -13.13
CA ARG A 149 -11.42 -6.62 -13.55
C ARG A 149 -10.86 -7.22 -14.84
N VAL A 150 -9.83 -6.59 -15.40
CA VAL A 150 -9.17 -7.02 -16.64
C VAL A 150 -7.68 -7.18 -16.36
N LEU A 151 -7.16 -8.37 -16.62
CA LEU A 151 -5.75 -8.73 -16.47
C LEU A 151 -4.85 -7.77 -17.25
N GLY A 152 -3.80 -7.25 -16.59
CA GLY A 152 -2.84 -6.32 -17.16
C GLY A 152 -3.41 -4.94 -17.53
N ARG A 153 -4.61 -4.59 -17.02
CA ARG A 153 -5.24 -3.26 -17.21
C ARG A 153 -5.83 -2.68 -15.94
N SER A 154 -6.44 -3.50 -15.11
CA SER A 154 -7.06 -3.07 -13.85
C SER A 154 -6.94 -4.12 -12.76
N TRP A 155 -6.19 -5.16 -13.01
CA TRP A 155 -5.84 -6.22 -12.06
C TRP A 155 -4.57 -6.95 -12.50
N TRP A 156 -3.74 -7.30 -11.54
CA TRP A 156 -2.51 -8.07 -11.72
C TRP A 156 -2.41 -9.14 -10.63
N PRO A 157 -1.89 -10.36 -10.94
CA PRO A 157 -1.67 -11.39 -9.92
C PRO A 157 -0.72 -10.94 -8.80
N GLU A 158 0.15 -9.99 -9.13
CA GLU A 158 1.14 -9.38 -8.23
C GLU A 158 0.50 -8.53 -7.11
N GLU A 159 -0.83 -8.30 -7.14
CA GLU A 159 -1.53 -7.73 -5.97
C GLU A 159 -1.29 -8.58 -4.71
N MET A 160 -1.05 -9.88 -4.88
CA MET A 160 -0.68 -10.81 -3.82
C MET A 160 0.84 -11.05 -3.83
N PRO A 161 1.48 -11.06 -2.65
CA PRO A 161 2.89 -11.35 -2.56
C PRO A 161 3.25 -12.77 -3.05
N SER A 162 4.44 -12.90 -3.65
CA SER A 162 5.02 -14.18 -4.02
C SER A 162 5.53 -14.96 -2.79
N ASP A 163 5.79 -16.27 -2.96
CA ASP A 163 6.38 -17.09 -1.92
C ASP A 163 7.77 -16.59 -1.50
N GLU A 164 8.55 -16.05 -2.45
CA GLU A 164 9.87 -15.46 -2.22
C GLU A 164 9.75 -14.20 -1.34
N GLU A 165 8.75 -13.34 -1.58
CA GLU A 165 8.49 -12.14 -0.78
C GLU A 165 8.06 -12.52 0.64
N TYR A 166 7.20 -13.53 0.82
CA TYR A 166 6.86 -14.05 2.15
C TYR A 166 8.08 -14.58 2.90
N GLN A 167 8.96 -15.33 2.23
CA GLN A 167 10.18 -15.86 2.85
C GLN A 167 11.19 -14.74 3.19
N ALA A 168 11.33 -13.74 2.32
CA ALA A 168 12.16 -12.56 2.58
C ALA A 168 11.65 -11.78 3.80
N ALA A 169 10.35 -11.58 3.91
CA ALA A 169 9.71 -10.93 5.05
C ALA A 169 9.99 -11.65 6.38
N LEU A 170 9.86 -12.99 6.40
CA LEU A 170 10.17 -13.79 7.58
C LEU A 170 11.64 -13.66 8.00
N LYS A 171 12.58 -13.77 7.04
CA LYS A 171 14.02 -13.60 7.30
C LYS A 171 14.34 -12.21 7.84
N THR A 172 13.69 -11.17 7.31
CA THR A 172 13.86 -9.80 7.79
C THR A 172 13.43 -9.66 9.25
N LEU A 173 12.25 -10.19 9.61
CA LEU A 173 11.74 -10.17 10.97
C LEU A 173 12.57 -11.03 11.95
N GLU A 174 13.04 -12.20 11.51
CA GLU A 174 13.93 -13.05 12.31
C GLU A 174 15.25 -12.34 12.65
N ARG A 175 15.82 -11.60 11.70
CA ARG A 175 17.08 -10.84 11.90
C ARG A 175 16.99 -9.81 13.03
N VAL A 176 15.78 -9.25 13.26
CA VAL A 176 15.51 -8.26 14.32
C VAL A 176 14.76 -8.85 15.51
N ASN A 177 14.76 -10.18 15.66
CA ASN A 177 14.06 -10.89 16.73
C ASN A 177 12.58 -10.51 16.87
N TRP A 178 11.91 -10.21 15.76
CA TRP A 178 10.49 -9.82 15.68
C TRP A 178 10.17 -8.56 16.48
N ASP A 179 11.12 -7.65 16.62
CA ASP A 179 11.01 -6.41 17.38
C ASP A 179 11.21 -5.22 16.43
N VAL A 180 10.15 -4.45 16.21
CA VAL A 180 10.13 -3.27 15.33
C VAL A 180 9.26 -2.19 15.96
N ASP A 181 9.46 -0.93 15.60
CA ASP A 181 8.63 0.14 16.15
C ASP A 181 7.28 0.21 15.44
N TYR A 182 7.27 0.12 14.10
CA TYR A 182 6.07 0.25 13.28
C TYR A 182 5.98 -0.86 12.23
N VAL A 183 4.76 -1.28 11.97
CA VAL A 183 4.41 -2.14 10.83
C VAL A 183 3.53 -1.35 9.88
N VAL A 184 3.87 -1.33 8.59
CA VAL A 184 3.10 -0.67 7.53
C VAL A 184 2.72 -1.70 6.49
N THR A 185 1.42 -1.93 6.33
CA THR A 185 0.87 -2.87 5.35
C THR A 185 -0.26 -2.20 4.57
N HIS A 186 -0.74 -2.84 3.50
CA HIS A 186 -1.96 -2.35 2.87
C HIS A 186 -3.20 -2.98 3.51
N CYS A 187 -3.28 -4.31 3.63
CA CYS A 187 -4.34 -4.97 4.37
C CYS A 187 -3.90 -5.37 5.80
N GLY A 188 -4.85 -5.74 6.65
CA GLY A 188 -4.59 -6.13 8.04
C GLY A 188 -4.53 -7.64 8.29
N PRO A 189 -4.08 -8.08 9.49
CA PRO A 189 -4.15 -9.48 9.92
C PRO A 189 -5.59 -10.00 9.99
N THR A 190 -5.81 -11.28 9.66
CA THR A 190 -7.14 -11.90 9.57
C THR A 190 -8.03 -11.62 10.79
N SER A 191 -7.51 -11.72 12.01
CA SER A 191 -8.32 -11.52 13.21
C SER A 191 -8.66 -10.05 13.48
N VAL A 192 -7.80 -9.13 13.05
CA VAL A 192 -8.03 -7.69 13.14
C VAL A 192 -9.10 -7.25 12.13
N VAL A 193 -8.95 -7.71 10.89
CA VAL A 193 -9.91 -7.42 9.81
C VAL A 193 -11.31 -7.93 10.12
N LYS A 194 -11.44 -9.10 10.76
CA LYS A 194 -12.73 -9.64 11.21
C LYS A 194 -13.41 -8.81 12.31
N GLN A 195 -12.68 -7.96 13.03
CA GLN A 195 -13.28 -7.02 13.98
C GLN A 195 -13.91 -5.81 13.25
N LEU A 196 -13.39 -5.44 12.08
CA LEU A 196 -14.01 -4.40 11.23
C LEU A 196 -15.37 -4.87 10.68
N ASP A 197 -15.36 -6.03 10.05
CA ASP A 197 -16.58 -6.70 9.56
C ASP A 197 -16.35 -8.22 9.52
N SER A 198 -17.22 -8.95 10.21
CA SER A 198 -17.17 -10.42 10.26
C SER A 198 -17.33 -11.10 8.89
N ARG A 199 -17.82 -10.38 7.88
CA ARG A 199 -17.96 -10.85 6.50
C ARG A 199 -16.64 -10.85 5.73
N TYR A 200 -15.64 -10.11 6.17
CA TYR A 200 -14.32 -10.19 5.57
C TYR A 200 -13.73 -11.60 5.78
N GLY A 201 -13.47 -12.28 4.66
CA GLY A 201 -12.82 -13.59 4.64
C GLY A 201 -11.34 -13.49 4.98
N SER A 202 -10.69 -14.65 5.06
CA SER A 202 -9.23 -14.69 5.05
C SER A 202 -8.72 -15.04 3.64
N ASP A 203 -7.48 -14.67 3.39
CA ASP A 203 -6.71 -14.99 2.20
C ASP A 203 -5.25 -15.28 2.59
N PRO A 204 -4.40 -15.75 1.67
CA PRO A 204 -3.01 -16.09 2.00
C PRO A 204 -2.22 -14.96 2.63
N LEU A 205 -2.46 -13.70 2.25
CA LEU A 205 -1.75 -12.55 2.81
C LEU A 205 -2.26 -12.18 4.20
N THR A 206 -3.56 -12.06 4.40
CA THR A 206 -4.13 -11.76 5.72
C THR A 206 -3.80 -12.86 6.74
N ASP A 207 -3.75 -14.14 6.31
CA ASP A 207 -3.32 -15.26 7.15
C ASP A 207 -1.79 -15.26 7.43
N PHE A 208 -0.97 -14.79 6.46
CA PHE A 208 0.44 -14.54 6.70
C PHE A 208 0.63 -13.43 7.74
N LEU A 209 -0.05 -12.30 7.58
CA LEU A 209 -0.01 -11.19 8.53
C LEU A 209 -0.50 -11.61 9.92
N GLU A 210 -1.49 -12.49 10.00
CA GLU A 210 -1.95 -13.08 11.27
C GLU A 210 -0.84 -13.90 11.96
N ARG A 211 -0.04 -14.65 11.20
CA ARG A 211 1.13 -15.38 11.75
C ARG A 211 2.21 -14.42 12.23
N VAL A 212 2.46 -13.33 11.47
CA VAL A 212 3.39 -12.26 11.87
C VAL A 212 2.90 -11.61 13.16
N ARG A 213 1.62 -11.22 13.23
CA ARG A 213 0.99 -10.59 14.40
C ARG A 213 1.22 -11.35 15.71
N LYS A 214 1.18 -12.68 15.65
CA LYS A 214 1.34 -13.55 16.84
C LYS A 214 2.76 -13.55 17.42
N LYS A 215 3.75 -13.04 16.68
CA LYS A 215 5.17 -13.06 17.06
C LYS A 215 5.78 -11.69 17.22
N ILE A 216 5.33 -10.74 16.41
CA ILE A 216 5.92 -9.41 16.32
C ILE A 216 5.61 -8.58 17.56
N ARG A 217 6.57 -7.79 18.00
CA ARG A 217 6.38 -6.68 18.93
C ARG A 217 6.51 -5.39 18.16
N CYS A 218 5.49 -4.53 18.22
CA CYS A 218 5.50 -3.21 17.61
C CYS A 218 4.65 -2.23 18.42
N HIS A 219 4.93 -0.94 18.28
CA HIS A 219 4.09 0.10 18.87
C HIS A 219 2.75 0.18 18.13
N TYR A 220 2.81 0.36 16.81
CA TYR A 220 1.60 0.45 15.97
C TYR A 220 1.74 -0.36 14.70
N TRP A 221 0.61 -0.91 14.25
CA TRP A 221 0.40 -1.52 12.95
C TRP A 221 -0.55 -0.66 12.13
N LEU A 222 -0.04 -0.04 11.06
CA LEU A 222 -0.71 0.94 10.23
C LEU A 222 -1.12 0.29 8.91
N PHE A 223 -2.38 0.43 8.51
CA PHE A 223 -2.88 -0.22 7.29
C PHE A 223 -4.05 0.53 6.66
N GLY A 224 -4.37 0.26 5.37
CA GLY A 224 -5.45 0.85 4.58
C GLY A 224 -6.47 -0.17 4.10
N HIS A 225 -6.81 -0.13 2.80
CA HIS A 225 -7.63 -1.10 2.07
C HIS A 225 -9.13 -1.11 2.37
N TYR A 226 -9.55 -0.91 3.61
CA TYR A 226 -10.95 -1.05 4.03
C TYR A 226 -11.72 0.26 4.03
N HIS A 227 -11.11 1.35 3.56
CA HIS A 227 -11.70 2.68 3.39
C HIS A 227 -12.45 3.18 4.64
N ASP A 228 -11.81 3.05 5.79
CA ASP A 228 -12.32 3.54 7.07
C ASP A 228 -11.17 4.07 7.93
N ASN A 229 -11.50 4.79 9.00
CA ASN A 229 -10.55 5.32 9.97
C ASN A 229 -10.91 4.80 11.35
N GLN A 230 -10.17 3.81 11.85
CA GLN A 230 -10.42 3.17 13.14
C GLN A 230 -9.13 2.80 13.86
N ILE A 231 -9.18 2.78 15.18
CA ILE A 231 -8.14 2.18 16.02
C ILE A 231 -8.73 0.92 16.64
N ILE A 232 -8.05 -0.20 16.48
CA ILE A 232 -8.47 -1.52 16.95
C ILE A 232 -7.43 -2.00 17.98
N ASP A 233 -7.90 -2.45 19.14
CA ASP A 233 -7.07 -2.96 20.25
C ASP A 233 -5.92 -1.99 20.64
N ASP A 234 -6.13 -0.66 20.52
CA ASP A 234 -5.16 0.41 20.80
C ASP A 234 -3.81 0.29 20.06
N GLN A 235 -3.70 -0.60 19.08
CA GLN A 235 -2.45 -0.92 18.37
C GLN A 235 -2.60 -0.90 16.85
N TYR A 236 -3.75 -1.36 16.31
CA TYR A 236 -3.97 -1.47 14.87
C TYR A 236 -4.70 -0.24 14.38
N VAL A 237 -4.07 0.54 13.50
CA VAL A 237 -4.61 1.81 12.99
C VAL A 237 -4.99 1.63 11.53
N LEU A 238 -6.28 1.51 11.28
CA LEU A 238 -6.86 1.56 9.94
C LEU A 238 -6.98 3.01 9.51
N LEU A 239 -6.45 3.31 8.33
CA LEU A 239 -6.40 4.65 7.75
C LEU A 239 -7.02 4.67 6.36
N TRP A 240 -7.78 5.71 6.10
CA TRP A 240 -8.26 6.06 4.77
C TRP A 240 -7.87 7.50 4.43
N GLU A 241 -8.73 8.48 4.75
CA GLU A 241 -8.51 9.88 4.35
C GLU A 241 -7.70 10.68 5.39
N GLN A 242 -7.69 10.25 6.63
CA GLN A 242 -6.97 10.93 7.70
C GLN A 242 -5.45 10.90 7.47
N ILE A 243 -4.80 11.99 7.83
CA ILE A 243 -3.34 12.06 7.94
C ILE A 243 -3.04 12.15 9.43
N VAL A 244 -2.36 11.16 9.98
CA VAL A 244 -2.03 11.08 11.40
C VAL A 244 -0.53 11.21 11.61
N GLN A 245 -0.12 11.98 12.60
CA GLN A 245 1.28 12.06 13.01
C GLN A 245 1.60 10.86 13.90
N VAL A 246 2.68 10.15 13.60
CA VAL A 246 3.18 9.02 14.40
C VAL A 246 4.51 9.34 15.10
N LEU A 247 5.25 10.34 14.58
CA LEU A 247 6.50 10.86 15.16
C LEU A 247 6.64 12.37 14.93
#